data_e33a559441f9c14317761ebc5708f828
#
_entry.id   e33a559441f9c14317761ebc5708f828
#
_cell.length_a   1.000
_cell.length_b   1.000
_cell.length_c   1.000
_cell.angle_alpha   90.00
_cell.angle_beta   90.00
_cell.angle_gamma   90.00
#
_symmetry.space_group_name_H-M   'P 1'
#
loop_
_entity.id
_entity.type
_entity.pdbx_description
1 polymer ?
#
loop_
_entity_poly.entity_id
_entity_poly.type
_entity_poly.pdbx_seq_one_letter_code
_entity_poly.pdbx_strand_id
1 'polypeptide(L)'
;MGKKKLRGAIKRHRRLLLWSLVPLLAVCWLLLYKLGSLTGGLSRGELEAAKAPVGWHGMYQQPFDLPLKFVRSVVFFVFPDHGQTLTRLPNVLFGALAMISFGGLVRLWHGRRTAVLALAMFATSAWVLHVSRLASFDVLYLWALPTLVCSHFLLRKYYQKSLVWYGNIVVWGLLLYIPGLVWFVLFDMIVQRKTLLTGWRYHKRWWQRVLALCVGAVWLPLLAYGLSRSGQLLTWFGAPNHLAGPMALLKQFAAVPVHLFIHGPQYPEVWLGKAPILDVFALVACALGVYFYLTHWKASRSRYLAGLAFIGFVLVGLGGPAGLSLLVPLLYMAAATGLAYLLRDWLKTFPNNPLARSLGIGLIVCAVSLSCLYNYRAYFIAWPHAAVTKTIFRYHL
;
A
#
# COMPACT_ATOMS: atom_id res chain seq x y z
N MET A 1 -1.53 -35.64 -26.93
CA MET A 1 -0.71 -34.44 -26.60
C MET A 1 0.59 -34.92 -25.97
N GLY A 2 1.76 -34.86 -26.66
CA GLY A 2 2.92 -35.69 -26.36
C GLY A 2 3.66 -35.32 -25.08
N LYS A 3 4.22 -36.31 -24.41
CA LYS A 3 5.08 -36.22 -23.17
C LYS A 3 6.17 -35.12 -23.24
N LYS A 4 6.66 -34.74 -24.42
CA LYS A 4 7.60 -33.61 -24.64
C LYS A 4 6.96 -32.23 -24.32
N LYS A 5 5.68 -31.97 -24.70
CA LYS A 5 4.98 -30.72 -24.37
C LYS A 5 4.71 -30.57 -22.87
N LEU A 6 4.37 -31.69 -22.22
CA LEU A 6 4.13 -31.71 -20.76
C LEU A 6 5.44 -31.44 -19.96
N ARG A 7 6.56 -32.08 -20.34
CA ARG A 7 7.89 -31.84 -19.74
C ARG A 7 8.38 -30.40 -19.97
N GLY A 8 8.12 -29.82 -21.16
CA GLY A 8 8.44 -28.42 -21.46
C GLY A 8 7.62 -27.44 -20.60
N ALA A 9 6.34 -27.70 -20.40
CA ALA A 9 5.46 -26.90 -19.55
C ALA A 9 5.88 -26.98 -18.07
N ILE A 10 6.20 -28.17 -17.56
CA ILE A 10 6.70 -28.36 -16.18
C ILE A 10 8.05 -27.66 -15.97
N LYS A 11 8.98 -27.78 -16.92
CA LYS A 11 10.30 -27.11 -16.85
C LYS A 11 10.17 -25.58 -16.91
N ARG A 12 9.22 -25.07 -17.69
CA ARG A 12 8.90 -23.62 -17.74
C ARG A 12 8.24 -23.13 -16.46
N HIS A 13 7.33 -23.91 -15.86
CA HIS A 13 6.69 -23.61 -14.58
C HIS A 13 7.72 -23.62 -13.44
N ARG A 14 8.59 -24.62 -13.39
CA ARG A 14 9.66 -24.73 -12.36
C ARG A 14 10.63 -23.54 -12.45
N ARG A 15 11.04 -23.12 -13.65
CA ARG A 15 11.87 -21.91 -13.81
C ARG A 15 11.11 -20.65 -13.38
N LEU A 16 9.84 -20.52 -13.72
CA LEU A 16 9.02 -19.38 -13.30
C LEU A 16 8.86 -19.32 -11.78
N LEU A 17 8.67 -20.47 -11.12
CA LEU A 17 8.62 -20.58 -9.66
C LEU A 17 9.95 -20.19 -9.02
N LEU A 18 11.06 -20.70 -9.49
CA LEU A 18 12.40 -20.35 -8.98
C LEU A 18 12.69 -18.85 -9.12
N TRP A 19 12.37 -18.23 -10.27
CA TRP A 19 12.57 -16.79 -10.49
C TRP A 19 11.60 -15.90 -9.69
N SER A 20 10.46 -16.40 -9.25
CA SER A 20 9.57 -15.67 -8.35
C SER A 20 9.91 -15.85 -6.88
N LEU A 21 10.63 -16.92 -6.54
CA LEU A 21 11.05 -17.21 -5.15
C LEU A 21 12.10 -16.20 -4.66
N VAL A 22 13.06 -15.82 -5.52
CA VAL A 22 14.12 -14.87 -5.15
C VAL A 22 13.58 -13.52 -4.67
N PRO A 23 12.72 -12.80 -5.43
CA PRO A 23 12.15 -11.54 -4.94
C PRO A 23 11.24 -11.75 -3.72
N LEU A 24 10.55 -12.88 -3.61
CA LEU A 24 9.75 -13.20 -2.42
C LEU A 24 10.64 -13.35 -1.18
N LEU A 25 11.73 -14.12 -1.26
CA LEU A 25 12.68 -14.27 -0.17
C LEU A 25 13.35 -12.96 0.21
N ALA A 26 13.69 -12.11 -0.78
CA ALA A 26 14.24 -10.79 -0.53
C ALA A 26 13.25 -9.89 0.23
N VAL A 27 11.97 -9.89 -0.15
CA VAL A 27 10.92 -9.16 0.56
C VAL A 27 10.71 -9.71 1.97
N CYS A 28 10.66 -11.03 2.15
CA CYS A 28 10.56 -11.65 3.46
C CYS A 28 11.75 -11.27 4.35
N TRP A 29 12.97 -11.31 3.79
CA TRP A 29 14.16 -10.90 4.52
C TRP A 29 14.10 -9.42 4.93
N LEU A 30 13.75 -8.50 4.03
CA LEU A 30 13.61 -7.07 4.32
C LEU A 30 12.59 -6.81 5.44
N LEU A 31 11.48 -7.54 5.44
CA LEU A 31 10.42 -7.35 6.41
C LEU A 31 10.71 -7.98 7.77
N LEU A 32 11.41 -9.12 7.81
CA LEU A 32 11.63 -9.91 9.04
C LEU A 32 13.00 -9.69 9.69
N TYR A 33 14.01 -9.21 8.92
CA TYR A 33 15.37 -9.04 9.43
C TYR A 33 15.41 -8.11 10.64
N LYS A 34 15.84 -8.60 11.79
CA LYS A 34 15.89 -7.87 13.08
C LYS A 34 14.58 -7.15 13.45
N LEU A 35 13.41 -7.78 13.21
CA LEU A 35 12.10 -7.15 13.41
C LEU A 35 11.89 -6.68 14.87
N GLY A 36 12.28 -7.47 15.86
CA GLY A 36 12.16 -7.15 17.29
C GLY A 36 13.35 -6.39 17.88
N SER A 37 14.53 -6.44 17.25
CA SER A 37 15.78 -5.94 17.85
C SER A 37 16.38 -4.72 17.17
N LEU A 38 15.81 -4.26 16.03
CA LEU A 38 16.40 -3.17 15.25
C LEU A 38 16.45 -1.84 16.02
N THR A 39 15.39 -1.52 16.77
CA THR A 39 15.24 -0.29 17.55
C THR A 39 15.57 -0.45 19.03
N GLY A 40 15.82 -1.67 19.50
CA GLY A 40 16.07 -1.99 20.91
C GLY A 40 14.81 -2.05 21.77
N GLY A 41 13.70 -1.42 21.39
CA GLY A 41 12.43 -1.38 22.12
C GLY A 41 11.24 -1.04 21.26
N LEU A 42 10.12 -0.76 21.91
CA LEU A 42 8.87 -0.30 21.34
C LEU A 42 8.71 1.21 21.51
N SER A 43 8.00 1.87 20.62
CA SER A 43 7.48 3.22 20.85
C SER A 43 6.30 3.18 21.83
N ARG A 44 5.88 4.34 22.32
CA ARG A 44 4.69 4.44 23.19
C ARG A 44 3.43 3.98 22.46
N GLY A 45 3.25 4.38 21.20
CA GLY A 45 2.11 3.93 20.39
C GLY A 45 2.12 2.43 20.12
N GLU A 46 3.29 1.82 19.89
CA GLU A 46 3.42 0.37 19.77
C GLU A 46 3.08 -0.36 21.07
N LEU A 47 3.50 0.19 22.23
CA LEU A 47 3.19 -0.37 23.55
C LEU A 47 1.69 -0.33 23.84
N GLU A 48 1.04 0.81 23.54
CA GLU A 48 -0.41 0.94 23.65
C GLU A 48 -1.14 -0.02 22.71
N ALA A 49 -0.64 -0.19 21.50
CA ALA A 49 -1.17 -1.16 20.55
C ALA A 49 -0.98 -2.62 21.02
N ALA A 50 0.12 -2.95 21.70
CA ALA A 50 0.37 -4.27 22.26
C ALA A 50 -0.55 -4.59 23.45
N LYS A 51 -0.84 -3.58 24.27
CA LYS A 51 -1.72 -3.68 25.46
C LYS A 51 -3.21 -3.53 25.14
N ALA A 52 -3.56 -3.14 23.90
CA ALA A 52 -4.95 -2.96 23.52
C ALA A 52 -5.72 -4.29 23.68
N PRO A 53 -6.97 -4.24 24.16
CA PRO A 53 -7.77 -5.44 24.40
C PRO A 53 -7.92 -6.23 23.08
N VAL A 54 -7.46 -7.47 23.14
CA VAL A 54 -7.48 -8.42 22.04
C VAL A 54 -8.72 -9.28 22.15
N GLY A 55 -9.45 -9.48 21.06
CA GLY A 55 -10.63 -10.33 21.01
C GLY A 55 -11.88 -9.62 20.51
N TRP A 56 -12.97 -10.36 20.44
CA TRP A 56 -14.25 -9.89 19.88
C TRP A 56 -14.79 -8.64 20.58
N HIS A 57 -14.63 -8.58 21.91
CA HIS A 57 -15.12 -7.44 22.71
C HIS A 57 -14.42 -6.12 22.33
N GLY A 58 -13.11 -6.12 22.20
CA GLY A 58 -12.34 -4.94 21.77
C GLY A 58 -12.65 -4.52 20.33
N MET A 59 -12.85 -5.48 19.41
CA MET A 59 -13.24 -5.19 18.03
C MET A 59 -14.63 -4.58 17.92
N TYR A 60 -15.58 -5.03 18.76
CA TYR A 60 -16.93 -4.48 18.80
C TYR A 60 -16.97 -3.07 19.39
N GLN A 61 -16.16 -2.81 20.41
CA GLN A 61 -16.09 -1.48 21.05
C GLN A 61 -15.48 -0.41 20.13
N GLN A 62 -14.54 -0.78 19.27
CA GLN A 62 -13.88 0.09 18.31
C GLN A 62 -13.66 -0.65 17.00
N PRO A 63 -14.64 -0.67 16.08
CA PRO A 63 -14.58 -1.44 14.84
C PRO A 63 -13.63 -0.87 13.78
N PHE A 64 -13.10 0.34 13.97
CA PHE A 64 -12.10 0.87 13.03
C PHE A 64 -10.84 0.02 13.01
N ASP A 65 -10.20 -0.03 11.85
CA ASP A 65 -8.98 -0.81 11.58
C ASP A 65 -9.15 -2.32 11.81
N LEU A 66 -10.38 -2.81 11.66
CA LEU A 66 -10.76 -4.19 11.88
C LEU A 66 -9.82 -5.20 11.21
N PRO A 67 -9.38 -5.03 9.94
CA PRO A 67 -8.49 -6.01 9.29
C PRO A 67 -7.20 -6.26 10.08
N LEU A 68 -6.54 -5.19 10.57
CA LEU A 68 -5.31 -5.30 11.35
C LEU A 68 -5.61 -5.84 12.76
N LYS A 69 -6.66 -5.35 13.42
CA LYS A 69 -7.07 -5.84 14.75
C LYS A 69 -7.41 -7.33 14.73
N PHE A 70 -8.08 -7.81 13.69
CA PHE A 70 -8.38 -9.22 13.53
C PHE A 70 -7.10 -10.06 13.43
N VAL A 71 -6.18 -9.69 12.55
CA VAL A 71 -4.90 -10.43 12.40
C VAL A 71 -4.09 -10.38 13.71
N ARG A 72 -4.06 -9.22 14.39
CA ARG A 72 -3.41 -9.08 15.70
C ARG A 72 -4.03 -10.00 16.75
N SER A 73 -5.36 -10.07 16.79
CA SER A 73 -6.08 -10.95 17.73
C SER A 73 -5.76 -12.43 17.48
N VAL A 74 -5.68 -12.84 16.23
CA VAL A 74 -5.28 -14.21 15.88
C VAL A 74 -3.83 -14.50 16.32
N VAL A 75 -2.90 -13.59 16.04
CA VAL A 75 -1.50 -13.76 16.43
C VAL A 75 -1.36 -13.84 17.95
N PHE A 76 -2.00 -12.97 18.71
CA PHE A 76 -1.92 -12.94 20.17
C PHE A 76 -2.68 -14.11 20.85
N PHE A 77 -3.73 -14.61 20.19
CA PHE A 77 -4.41 -15.83 20.63
C PHE A 77 -3.52 -17.08 20.49
N VAL A 78 -2.79 -17.17 19.37
CA VAL A 78 -1.87 -18.30 19.10
C VAL A 78 -0.60 -18.21 19.96
N PHE A 79 -0.12 -16.99 20.24
CA PHE A 79 1.09 -16.70 20.98
C PHE A 79 0.80 -15.75 22.15
N PRO A 80 0.31 -16.25 23.30
CA PRO A 80 -0.02 -15.40 24.46
C PRO A 80 1.18 -14.60 24.99
N ASP A 81 2.36 -15.20 25.05
CA ASP A 81 3.62 -14.57 25.45
C ASP A 81 4.27 -13.84 24.28
N HIS A 82 3.63 -12.76 23.84
CA HIS A 82 4.06 -12.02 22.67
C HIS A 82 5.12 -10.96 23.02
N GLY A 83 6.32 -11.13 22.54
CA GLY A 83 7.39 -10.13 22.58
C GLY A 83 7.27 -9.11 21.43
N GLN A 84 8.25 -8.20 21.33
CA GLN A 84 8.30 -7.13 20.33
C GLN A 84 8.13 -7.60 18.88
N THR A 85 8.70 -8.77 18.54
CA THR A 85 8.60 -9.36 17.19
C THR A 85 7.16 -9.71 16.83
N LEU A 86 6.44 -10.36 17.75
CA LEU A 86 5.06 -10.79 17.52
C LEU A 86 4.09 -9.61 17.49
N THR A 87 4.36 -8.55 18.26
CA THR A 87 3.60 -7.29 18.22
C THR A 87 3.65 -6.63 16.84
N ARG A 88 4.80 -6.71 16.15
CA ARG A 88 5.02 -6.13 14.81
C ARG A 88 4.60 -7.06 13.66
N LEU A 89 4.45 -8.35 13.89
CA LEU A 89 4.17 -9.36 12.86
C LEU A 89 2.88 -9.08 12.06
N PRO A 90 1.74 -8.65 12.64
CA PRO A 90 0.55 -8.28 11.89
C PRO A 90 0.81 -7.19 10.84
N ASN A 91 1.63 -6.19 11.17
CA ASN A 91 1.99 -5.12 10.26
C ASN A 91 2.87 -5.62 9.11
N VAL A 92 3.80 -6.52 9.39
CA VAL A 92 4.63 -7.19 8.37
C VAL A 92 3.75 -7.93 7.35
N LEU A 93 2.70 -8.61 7.79
CA LEU A 93 1.76 -9.30 6.89
C LEU A 93 1.05 -8.31 5.95
N PHE A 94 0.54 -7.18 6.47
CA PHE A 94 -0.08 -6.15 5.63
C PHE A 94 0.93 -5.45 4.73
N GLY A 95 2.15 -5.21 5.18
CA GLY A 95 3.26 -4.73 4.36
C GLY A 95 3.57 -5.66 3.19
N ALA A 96 3.64 -6.97 3.44
CA ALA A 96 3.81 -7.98 2.39
C ALA A 96 2.63 -7.99 1.40
N LEU A 97 1.40 -7.92 1.89
CA LEU A 97 0.20 -7.81 1.05
C LEU A 97 0.21 -6.53 0.19
N ALA A 98 0.66 -5.40 0.74
CA ALA A 98 0.84 -4.16 -0.01
C ALA A 98 1.84 -4.34 -1.16
N MET A 99 2.99 -4.95 -0.90
CA MET A 99 4.02 -5.23 -1.92
C MET A 99 3.53 -6.21 -2.98
N ILE A 100 2.79 -7.25 -2.62
CA ILE A 100 2.21 -8.22 -3.55
C ILE A 100 1.16 -7.53 -4.44
N SER A 101 0.27 -6.74 -3.85
CA SER A 101 -0.76 -6.00 -4.59
C SER A 101 -0.16 -4.96 -5.53
N PHE A 102 0.85 -4.22 -5.07
CA PHE A 102 1.58 -3.25 -5.87
C PHE A 102 2.33 -3.92 -7.04
N GLY A 103 3.11 -4.95 -6.76
CA GLY A 103 3.85 -5.70 -7.79
C GLY A 103 2.93 -6.35 -8.82
N GLY A 104 1.79 -6.93 -8.38
CA GLY A 104 0.75 -7.48 -9.23
C GLY A 104 0.14 -6.43 -10.15
N LEU A 105 -0.20 -5.26 -9.61
CA LEU A 105 -0.74 -4.13 -10.35
C LEU A 105 0.22 -3.61 -11.41
N VAL A 106 1.49 -3.35 -11.05
CA VAL A 106 2.50 -2.87 -12.00
C VAL A 106 2.76 -3.91 -13.09
N ARG A 107 2.74 -5.21 -12.74
CA ARG A 107 2.86 -6.29 -13.73
C ARG A 107 1.69 -6.30 -14.73
N LEU A 108 0.48 -6.05 -14.27
CA LEU A 108 -0.71 -5.95 -15.12
C LEU A 108 -0.64 -4.75 -16.07
N TRP A 109 -0.03 -3.65 -15.63
CA TRP A 109 0.02 -2.40 -16.41
C TRP A 109 1.21 -2.29 -17.35
N HIS A 110 2.38 -2.63 -16.87
CA HIS A 110 3.67 -2.33 -17.54
C HIS A 110 4.50 -3.57 -17.85
N GLY A 111 4.01 -4.76 -17.45
CA GLY A 111 4.71 -6.00 -17.69
C GLY A 111 5.78 -6.34 -16.63
N ARG A 112 6.44 -7.49 -16.83
CA ARG A 112 7.26 -8.14 -15.79
C ARG A 112 8.52 -7.36 -15.43
N ARG A 113 9.22 -6.79 -16.44
CA ARG A 113 10.50 -6.09 -16.21
C ARG A 113 10.31 -4.85 -15.34
N THR A 114 9.37 -4.00 -15.70
CA THR A 114 9.03 -2.81 -14.92
C THR A 114 8.50 -3.18 -13.54
N ALA A 115 7.71 -4.25 -13.40
CA ALA A 115 7.19 -4.69 -12.12
C ALA A 115 8.30 -5.08 -11.14
N VAL A 116 9.35 -5.77 -11.58
CA VAL A 116 10.48 -6.14 -10.71
C VAL A 116 11.22 -4.89 -10.23
N LEU A 117 11.53 -3.96 -11.12
CA LEU A 117 12.25 -2.73 -10.77
C LEU A 117 11.42 -1.82 -9.84
N ALA A 118 10.15 -1.61 -10.18
CA ALA A 118 9.26 -0.78 -9.37
C ALA A 118 8.97 -1.41 -8.00
N LEU A 119 8.83 -2.75 -7.94
CA LEU A 119 8.66 -3.47 -6.68
C LEU A 119 9.92 -3.38 -5.82
N ALA A 120 11.11 -3.48 -6.41
CA ALA A 120 12.36 -3.30 -5.69
C ALA A 120 12.44 -1.91 -5.04
N MET A 121 12.12 -0.84 -5.79
CA MET A 121 12.07 0.52 -5.26
C MET A 121 11.05 0.67 -4.13
N PHE A 122 9.82 0.15 -4.33
CA PHE A 122 8.75 0.24 -3.34
C PHE A 122 9.08 -0.54 -2.08
N ALA A 123 9.55 -1.79 -2.22
CA ALA A 123 9.84 -2.68 -1.10
C ALA A 123 11.06 -2.24 -0.26
N THR A 124 12.03 -1.57 -0.88
CA THR A 124 13.21 -1.05 -0.17
C THR A 124 13.04 0.36 0.34
N SER A 125 11.99 1.09 -0.06
CA SER A 125 11.71 2.43 0.44
C SER A 125 11.76 2.48 1.96
N ALA A 126 12.54 3.38 2.51
CA ALA A 126 12.69 3.54 3.96
C ALA A 126 11.36 3.79 4.65
N TRP A 127 10.45 4.59 4.03
CA TRP A 127 9.11 4.83 4.53
C TRP A 127 8.23 3.58 4.50
N VAL A 128 8.23 2.85 3.39
CA VAL A 128 7.44 1.61 3.25
C VAL A 128 7.89 0.56 4.26
N LEU A 129 9.21 0.40 4.46
CA LEU A 129 9.77 -0.49 5.47
C LEU A 129 9.38 -0.05 6.88
N HIS A 130 9.48 1.24 7.18
CA HIS A 130 9.13 1.80 8.49
C HIS A 130 7.67 1.48 8.83
N VAL A 131 6.73 1.86 7.97
CA VAL A 131 5.30 1.65 8.18
C VAL A 131 4.93 0.16 8.24
N SER A 132 5.58 -0.68 7.42
CA SER A 132 5.32 -2.12 7.38
C SER A 132 5.88 -2.89 8.57
N ARG A 133 6.81 -2.33 9.33
CA ARG A 133 7.54 -3.03 10.41
C ARG A 133 7.24 -2.50 11.80
N LEU A 134 6.57 -1.37 11.92
CA LEU A 134 6.10 -0.84 13.20
C LEU A 134 4.64 -1.22 13.45
N ALA A 135 4.26 -1.37 14.71
CA ALA A 135 2.90 -1.75 15.08
C ALA A 135 1.93 -0.54 15.05
N SER A 136 1.86 0.16 13.91
CA SER A 136 0.96 1.29 13.66
C SER A 136 -0.19 0.92 12.71
N PHE A 137 -1.28 1.68 12.72
CA PHE A 137 -2.39 1.50 11.79
C PHE A 137 -2.10 2.00 10.36
N ASP A 138 -1.04 2.77 10.18
CA ASP A 138 -0.65 3.35 8.90
C ASP A 138 -0.38 2.32 7.79
N VAL A 139 0.00 1.09 8.17
CA VAL A 139 0.21 -0.01 7.22
C VAL A 139 -1.06 -0.35 6.44
N LEU A 140 -2.24 -0.12 7.02
CA LEU A 140 -3.50 -0.36 6.34
C LEU A 140 -3.68 0.59 5.15
N TYR A 141 -3.28 1.86 5.27
CA TYR A 141 -3.31 2.82 4.15
C TYR A 141 -2.33 2.42 3.05
N LEU A 142 -1.15 1.93 3.43
CA LEU A 142 -0.15 1.43 2.49
C LEU A 142 -0.66 0.23 1.68
N TRP A 143 -1.40 -0.69 2.33
CA TRP A 143 -2.00 -1.87 1.71
C TRP A 143 -3.26 -1.54 0.91
N ALA A 144 -4.10 -0.65 1.39
CA ALA A 144 -5.43 -0.40 0.88
C ALA A 144 -5.43 0.05 -0.57
N LEU A 145 -4.64 1.06 -0.92
CA LEU A 145 -4.67 1.65 -2.26
C LEU A 145 -4.15 0.72 -3.36
N PRO A 146 -3.00 0.04 -3.24
CA PRO A 146 -2.59 -0.94 -4.24
C PRO A 146 -3.62 -2.05 -4.42
N THR A 147 -4.24 -2.50 -3.33
CA THR A 147 -5.25 -3.55 -3.36
C THR A 147 -6.53 -3.08 -4.04
N LEU A 148 -7.03 -1.89 -3.72
CA LEU A 148 -8.19 -1.29 -4.37
C LEU A 148 -7.97 -1.15 -5.87
N VAL A 149 -6.85 -0.55 -6.27
CA VAL A 149 -6.53 -0.32 -7.69
C VAL A 149 -6.32 -1.65 -8.43
N CYS A 150 -5.67 -2.63 -7.81
CA CYS A 150 -5.50 -3.96 -8.38
C CYS A 150 -6.85 -4.66 -8.58
N SER A 151 -7.71 -4.64 -7.57
CA SER A 151 -9.08 -5.17 -7.59
C SER A 151 -9.93 -4.49 -8.67
N HIS A 152 -9.86 -3.16 -8.80
CA HIS A 152 -10.53 -2.39 -9.87
C HIS A 152 -10.19 -2.94 -11.27
N PHE A 153 -8.90 -3.08 -11.58
CA PHE A 153 -8.49 -3.53 -12.91
C PHE A 153 -8.76 -5.01 -13.14
N LEU A 154 -8.67 -5.84 -12.10
CA LEU A 154 -9.02 -7.25 -12.19
C LEU A 154 -10.52 -7.43 -12.46
N LEU A 155 -11.38 -6.70 -11.74
CA LEU A 155 -12.81 -6.74 -11.96
C LEU A 155 -13.19 -6.29 -13.38
N ARG A 156 -12.63 -5.17 -13.84
CA ARG A 156 -12.87 -4.67 -15.20
C ARG A 156 -12.45 -5.68 -16.29
N LYS A 157 -11.39 -6.46 -16.04
CA LYS A 157 -10.88 -7.46 -17.00
C LYS A 157 -11.59 -8.80 -16.91
N TYR A 158 -12.03 -9.21 -15.72
CA TYR A 158 -12.50 -10.55 -15.43
C TYR A 158 -13.85 -10.56 -14.69
N TYR A 159 -14.76 -9.61 -14.93
CA TYR A 159 -16.05 -9.48 -14.25
C TYR A 159 -16.93 -10.74 -14.34
N GLN A 160 -16.70 -11.59 -15.35
CA GLN A 160 -17.41 -12.87 -15.52
C GLN A 160 -16.97 -13.94 -14.50
N LYS A 161 -15.77 -13.82 -13.91
CA LYS A 161 -15.27 -14.77 -12.92
C LYS A 161 -15.84 -14.43 -11.55
N SER A 162 -16.65 -15.32 -11.00
CA SER A 162 -17.32 -15.15 -9.69
C SER A 162 -16.31 -14.80 -8.59
N LEU A 163 -15.14 -15.49 -8.56
CA LEU A 163 -14.09 -15.24 -7.56
C LEU A 163 -13.58 -13.78 -7.59
N VAL A 164 -13.40 -13.20 -8.79
CA VAL A 164 -12.94 -11.81 -8.93
C VAL A 164 -14.03 -10.84 -8.50
N TRP A 165 -15.27 -11.13 -8.84
CA TRP A 165 -16.41 -10.30 -8.50
C TRP A 165 -16.65 -10.26 -6.98
N TYR A 166 -16.71 -11.43 -6.31
CA TYR A 166 -16.81 -11.50 -4.85
C TYR A 166 -15.57 -10.94 -4.16
N GLY A 167 -14.37 -11.25 -4.67
CA GLY A 167 -13.12 -10.73 -4.14
C GLY A 167 -13.10 -9.19 -4.11
N ASN A 168 -13.65 -8.54 -5.15
CA ASN A 168 -13.76 -7.08 -5.16
C ASN A 168 -14.72 -6.55 -4.09
N ILE A 169 -15.87 -7.21 -3.88
CA ILE A 169 -16.83 -6.82 -2.83
C ILE A 169 -16.21 -7.00 -1.44
N VAL A 170 -15.48 -8.11 -1.21
CA VAL A 170 -14.74 -8.34 0.04
C VAL A 170 -13.69 -7.26 0.27
N VAL A 171 -12.92 -6.90 -0.76
CA VAL A 171 -11.93 -5.81 -0.67
C VAL A 171 -12.60 -4.52 -0.26
N TRP A 172 -13.71 -4.12 -0.90
CA TRP A 172 -14.44 -2.92 -0.50
C TRP A 172 -14.95 -3.00 0.94
N GLY A 173 -15.53 -4.14 1.35
CA GLY A 173 -15.99 -4.36 2.72
C GLY A 173 -14.89 -4.17 3.75
N LEU A 174 -13.70 -4.73 3.51
CA LEU A 174 -12.54 -4.58 4.40
C LEU A 174 -12.01 -3.14 4.43
N LEU A 175 -11.99 -2.46 3.29
CA LEU A 175 -11.51 -1.08 3.19
C LEU A 175 -12.43 -0.08 3.91
N LEU A 176 -13.74 -0.33 3.95
CA LEU A 176 -14.70 0.53 4.67
C LEU A 176 -14.43 0.61 6.18
N TYR A 177 -13.76 -0.39 6.76
CA TYR A 177 -13.33 -0.36 8.17
C TYR A 177 -12.10 0.50 8.45
N ILE A 178 -11.45 1.05 7.42
CA ILE A 178 -10.29 1.93 7.57
C ILE A 178 -10.77 3.38 7.42
N PRO A 179 -10.53 4.25 8.42
CA PRO A 179 -10.98 5.64 8.39
C PRO A 179 -10.56 6.38 7.11
N GLY A 180 -11.48 7.12 6.50
CA GLY A 180 -11.26 7.90 5.29
C GLY A 180 -11.35 7.10 3.99
N LEU A 181 -11.22 5.76 4.00
CA LEU A 181 -11.28 4.98 2.76
C LEU A 181 -12.69 4.82 2.18
N VAL A 182 -13.71 5.20 2.90
CA VAL A 182 -15.09 5.28 2.39
C VAL A 182 -15.16 6.09 1.09
N TRP A 183 -14.44 7.21 0.99
CA TRP A 183 -14.41 8.06 -0.20
C TRP A 183 -13.78 7.36 -1.41
N PHE A 184 -12.74 6.58 -1.17
CA PHE A 184 -12.07 5.79 -2.21
C PHE A 184 -12.98 4.66 -2.73
N VAL A 185 -13.66 3.96 -1.82
CA VAL A 185 -14.62 2.91 -2.19
C VAL A 185 -15.79 3.49 -2.96
N LEU A 186 -16.39 4.59 -2.50
CA LEU A 186 -17.48 5.27 -3.20
C LEU A 186 -17.05 5.76 -4.58
N PHE A 187 -15.89 6.39 -4.69
CA PHE A 187 -15.33 6.80 -5.97
C PHE A 187 -15.13 5.62 -6.92
N ASP A 188 -14.56 4.53 -6.42
CA ASP A 188 -14.34 3.31 -7.19
C ASP A 188 -15.67 2.69 -7.65
N MET A 189 -16.69 2.62 -6.79
CA MET A 189 -18.04 2.16 -7.14
C MET A 189 -18.67 3.00 -8.25
N ILE A 190 -18.56 4.34 -8.17
CA ILE A 190 -19.09 5.26 -9.19
C ILE A 190 -18.40 5.01 -10.53
N VAL A 191 -17.07 4.90 -10.53
CA VAL A 191 -16.30 4.66 -11.77
C VAL A 191 -16.61 3.30 -12.37
N GLN A 192 -16.83 2.27 -11.52
CA GLN A 192 -17.11 0.90 -11.95
C GLN A 192 -18.58 0.58 -12.13
N ARG A 193 -19.50 1.52 -11.95
CA ARG A 193 -20.97 1.28 -11.97
C ARG A 193 -21.46 0.40 -13.12
N LYS A 194 -20.95 0.64 -14.34
CA LYS A 194 -21.30 -0.17 -15.52
C LYS A 194 -20.83 -1.61 -15.42
N THR A 195 -19.60 -1.82 -14.97
CA THR A 195 -19.01 -3.17 -14.79
C THR A 195 -19.74 -3.94 -13.69
N LEU A 196 -20.11 -3.27 -12.61
CA LEU A 196 -20.88 -3.87 -11.50
C LEU A 196 -22.27 -4.30 -11.94
N LEU A 197 -22.99 -3.44 -12.64
CA LEU A 197 -24.32 -3.77 -13.19
C LEU A 197 -24.25 -4.93 -14.19
N THR A 198 -23.20 -4.96 -15.03
CA THR A 198 -22.99 -6.06 -15.98
C THR A 198 -22.68 -7.37 -15.22
N GLY A 199 -21.80 -7.31 -14.21
CA GLY A 199 -21.50 -8.45 -13.34
C GLY A 199 -22.73 -8.96 -12.61
N TRP A 200 -23.54 -8.05 -12.04
CA TRP A 200 -24.81 -8.40 -11.38
C TRP A 200 -25.78 -9.10 -12.32
N ARG A 201 -25.90 -8.65 -13.55
CA ARG A 201 -26.76 -9.29 -14.58
C ARG A 201 -26.19 -10.64 -15.03
N TYR A 202 -24.88 -10.81 -15.03
CA TYR A 202 -24.20 -12.04 -15.42
C TYR A 202 -24.40 -13.14 -14.36
N HIS A 203 -24.27 -12.80 -13.07
CA HIS A 203 -24.44 -13.71 -11.94
C HIS A 203 -25.93 -13.89 -11.60
N LYS A 204 -26.64 -14.75 -12.38
CA LYS A 204 -28.10 -14.90 -12.29
C LYS A 204 -28.59 -15.73 -11.11
N ARG A 205 -27.75 -16.59 -10.52
CA ARG A 205 -28.18 -17.49 -9.44
C ARG A 205 -28.50 -16.68 -8.18
N TRP A 206 -29.68 -16.93 -7.59
CA TRP A 206 -30.18 -16.16 -6.44
C TRP A 206 -29.22 -16.17 -5.24
N TRP A 207 -28.61 -17.33 -4.94
CA TRP A 207 -27.65 -17.47 -3.85
C TRP A 207 -26.39 -16.60 -4.05
N GLN A 208 -25.96 -16.40 -5.30
CA GLN A 208 -24.83 -15.50 -5.62
C GLN A 208 -25.16 -14.05 -5.27
N ARG A 209 -26.38 -13.62 -5.54
CA ARG A 209 -26.85 -12.27 -5.21
C ARG A 209 -27.00 -12.08 -3.70
N VAL A 210 -27.57 -13.09 -3.01
CA VAL A 210 -27.68 -13.08 -1.54
C VAL A 210 -26.29 -13.00 -0.90
N LEU A 211 -25.33 -13.84 -1.33
CA LEU A 211 -23.96 -13.79 -0.82
C LEU A 211 -23.31 -12.43 -1.05
N ALA A 212 -23.50 -11.83 -2.22
CA ALA A 212 -22.98 -10.48 -2.51
C ALA A 212 -23.60 -9.42 -1.60
N LEU A 213 -24.90 -9.49 -1.33
CA LEU A 213 -25.59 -8.58 -0.40
C LEU A 213 -25.11 -8.79 1.03
N CYS A 214 -24.95 -10.04 1.49
CA CYS A 214 -24.40 -10.34 2.82
C CYS A 214 -22.97 -9.79 2.99
N VAL A 215 -22.09 -10.03 2.00
CA VAL A 215 -20.73 -9.47 2.02
C VAL A 215 -20.76 -7.94 1.90
N GLY A 216 -21.67 -7.39 1.09
CA GLY A 216 -21.88 -5.96 0.97
C GLY A 216 -22.43 -5.32 2.25
N ALA A 217 -23.18 -6.06 3.07
CA ALA A 217 -23.76 -5.57 4.33
C ALA A 217 -22.78 -5.56 5.51
N VAL A 218 -21.57 -6.05 5.33
CA VAL A 218 -20.53 -6.10 6.40
C VAL A 218 -20.21 -4.71 6.99
N TRP A 219 -20.49 -3.62 6.28
CA TRP A 219 -20.30 -2.25 6.78
C TRP A 219 -21.44 -1.73 7.68
N LEU A 220 -22.61 -2.41 7.74
CA LEU A 220 -23.74 -1.96 8.54
C LEU A 220 -23.40 -1.80 10.04
N PRO A 221 -22.68 -2.71 10.70
CA PRO A 221 -22.24 -2.52 12.08
C PRO A 221 -21.39 -1.26 12.29
N LEU A 222 -20.58 -0.91 11.29
CA LEU A 222 -19.75 0.28 11.30
C LEU A 222 -20.60 1.57 11.24
N LEU A 223 -21.65 1.59 10.41
CA LEU A 223 -22.60 2.69 10.33
C LEU A 223 -23.34 2.85 11.66
N ALA A 224 -23.85 1.74 12.23
CA ALA A 224 -24.52 1.76 13.54
C ALA A 224 -23.59 2.30 14.65
N TYR A 225 -22.34 1.88 14.66
CA TYR A 225 -21.33 2.40 15.59
C TYR A 225 -21.07 3.90 15.40
N GLY A 226 -20.91 4.34 14.15
CA GLY A 226 -20.69 5.76 13.84
C GLY A 226 -21.86 6.65 14.24
N LEU A 227 -23.11 6.16 14.09
CA LEU A 227 -24.32 6.88 14.46
C LEU A 227 -24.56 6.91 15.99
N SER A 228 -24.12 5.86 16.69
CA SER A 228 -24.34 5.73 18.14
C SER A 228 -23.42 6.60 19.01
N ARG A 229 -22.32 7.13 18.46
CA ARG A 229 -21.31 7.91 19.20
C ARG A 229 -20.94 9.18 18.45
N SER A 230 -21.05 10.32 19.15
CA SER A 230 -20.67 11.63 18.58
C SER A 230 -19.20 11.65 18.14
N GLY A 231 -18.94 12.21 16.96
CA GLY A 231 -17.58 12.35 16.40
C GLY A 231 -17.04 11.11 15.66
N GLN A 232 -17.60 9.91 15.86
CA GLN A 232 -17.10 8.70 15.20
C GLN A 232 -17.40 8.67 13.69
N LEU A 233 -18.49 9.30 13.27
CA LEU A 233 -18.78 9.48 11.84
C LEU A 233 -17.72 10.34 11.16
N LEU A 234 -17.28 11.44 11.80
CA LEU A 234 -16.21 12.29 11.26
C LEU A 234 -14.92 11.49 11.12
N THR A 235 -14.55 10.71 12.14
CA THR A 235 -13.40 9.82 12.10
C THR A 235 -13.54 8.80 10.96
N TRP A 236 -14.71 8.19 10.77
CA TRP A 236 -14.96 7.24 9.69
C TRP A 236 -14.80 7.89 8.31
N PHE A 237 -15.27 9.12 8.13
CA PHE A 237 -15.06 9.89 6.92
C PHE A 237 -13.63 10.41 6.76
N GLY A 238 -12.73 10.15 7.71
CA GLY A 238 -11.34 10.58 7.67
C GLY A 238 -11.13 12.04 8.05
N ALA A 239 -12.14 12.70 8.61
CA ALA A 239 -12.02 14.05 9.10
C ALA A 239 -11.55 14.06 10.57
N PRO A 240 -10.80 15.10 10.99
CA PRO A 240 -10.46 15.30 12.39
C PRO A 240 -11.71 15.67 13.20
N ASN A 241 -11.72 15.34 14.49
CA ASN A 241 -12.84 15.70 15.39
C ASN A 241 -13.04 17.22 15.53
N HIS A 242 -11.95 17.98 15.36
CA HIS A 242 -11.97 19.43 15.34
C HIS A 242 -11.19 19.92 14.13
N LEU A 243 -11.84 20.68 13.26
CA LEU A 243 -11.17 21.33 12.14
C LEU A 243 -10.26 22.43 12.65
N ALA A 244 -9.03 22.43 12.22
CA ALA A 244 -8.09 23.50 12.49
C ALA A 244 -8.58 24.82 11.85
N GLY A 245 -8.17 25.96 12.41
CA GLY A 245 -8.49 27.25 11.78
C GLY A 245 -7.94 27.37 10.35
N PRO A 246 -8.47 28.29 9.51
CA PRO A 246 -8.15 28.34 8.08
C PRO A 246 -6.65 28.44 7.78
N MET A 247 -5.91 29.23 8.55
CA MET A 247 -4.46 29.37 8.38
C MET A 247 -3.71 28.08 8.74
N ALA A 248 -4.14 27.35 9.78
CA ALA A 248 -3.56 26.08 10.19
C ALA A 248 -3.84 24.99 9.14
N LEU A 249 -5.05 24.96 8.59
CA LEU A 249 -5.40 24.08 7.47
C LEU A 249 -4.52 24.36 6.25
N LEU A 250 -4.36 25.63 5.86
CA LEU A 250 -3.47 25.98 4.75
C LEU A 250 -2.03 25.48 4.97
N LYS A 251 -1.50 25.64 6.18
CA LYS A 251 -0.18 25.11 6.56
C LYS A 251 -0.14 23.58 6.47
N GLN A 252 -1.18 22.88 6.91
CA GLN A 252 -1.27 21.41 6.81
C GLN A 252 -1.27 20.95 5.34
N PHE A 253 -2.07 21.57 4.47
CA PHE A 253 -2.07 21.28 3.03
C PHE A 253 -0.71 21.55 2.38
N ALA A 254 -0.07 22.67 2.73
CA ALA A 254 1.26 23.01 2.23
C ALA A 254 2.35 22.04 2.76
N ALA A 255 2.20 21.51 3.95
CA ALA A 255 3.13 20.55 4.54
C ALA A 255 3.15 19.19 3.82
N VAL A 256 2.02 18.77 3.23
CA VAL A 256 1.93 17.48 2.51
C VAL A 256 2.99 17.34 1.41
N PRO A 257 3.07 18.22 0.39
CA PRO A 257 4.09 18.12 -0.64
C PRO A 257 5.50 18.34 -0.07
N VAL A 258 5.66 19.17 0.95
CA VAL A 258 6.96 19.40 1.59
C VAL A 258 7.50 18.10 2.20
N HIS A 259 6.65 17.36 2.94
CA HIS A 259 7.06 16.09 3.55
C HIS A 259 7.30 14.98 2.53
N LEU A 260 6.57 14.98 1.43
CA LEU A 260 6.73 13.98 0.38
C LEU A 260 8.01 14.20 -0.45
N PHE A 261 8.37 15.46 -0.73
CA PHE A 261 9.36 15.79 -1.78
C PHE A 261 10.59 16.55 -1.29
N ILE A 262 10.53 17.27 -0.15
CA ILE A 262 11.61 18.13 0.31
C ILE A 262 12.27 17.58 1.58
N HIS A 263 11.50 17.40 2.63
CA HIS A 263 11.99 16.79 3.88
C HIS A 263 10.85 16.02 4.58
N GLY A 264 11.18 14.85 5.11
CA GLY A 264 10.24 13.96 5.77
C GLY A 264 9.57 14.58 7.01
N PRO A 265 8.53 13.95 7.53
CA PRO A 265 7.82 14.42 8.71
C PRO A 265 8.72 14.43 9.94
N GLN A 266 8.52 15.43 10.80
CA GLN A 266 9.33 15.68 12.00
C GLN A 266 8.69 15.04 13.27
N TYR A 267 7.56 14.34 13.12
CA TYR A 267 6.92 13.67 14.26
C TYR A 267 7.78 12.51 14.76
N PRO A 268 8.03 12.41 16.06
CA PRO A 268 9.01 11.47 16.62
C PRO A 268 8.80 10.01 16.18
N GLU A 269 7.59 9.48 16.22
CA GLU A 269 7.31 8.07 15.91
C GLU A 269 7.46 7.73 14.42
N VAL A 270 7.27 8.69 13.53
CA VAL A 270 7.40 8.53 12.07
C VAL A 270 8.66 9.16 11.50
N TRP A 271 9.55 9.64 12.37
CA TRP A 271 10.79 10.30 11.96
C TRP A 271 11.80 9.31 11.37
N LEU A 272 12.23 9.58 10.14
CA LEU A 272 13.24 8.80 9.41
C LEU A 272 14.46 9.67 9.02
N GLY A 273 14.75 10.67 9.82
CA GLY A 273 15.73 11.68 9.48
C GLY A 273 15.08 12.88 8.76
N LYS A 274 15.93 13.72 8.17
CA LYS A 274 15.45 14.87 7.39
C LYS A 274 15.18 14.52 5.91
N ALA A 275 15.41 13.26 5.50
CA ALA A 275 15.22 12.85 4.12
C ALA A 275 13.73 12.84 3.73
N PRO A 276 13.37 13.26 2.51
CA PRO A 276 12.01 13.18 2.00
C PRO A 276 11.55 11.72 1.90
N ILE A 277 10.23 11.51 1.82
CA ILE A 277 9.65 10.16 1.70
C ILE A 277 10.05 9.48 0.39
N LEU A 278 10.13 10.25 -0.70
CA LEU A 278 10.68 9.77 -1.97
C LEU A 278 12.15 10.17 -2.08
N ASP A 279 13.03 9.21 -2.32
CA ASP A 279 14.41 9.50 -2.70
C ASP A 279 14.47 10.17 -4.09
N VAL A 280 15.62 10.74 -4.43
CA VAL A 280 15.80 11.55 -5.64
C VAL A 280 15.43 10.77 -6.91
N PHE A 281 15.80 9.48 -7.00
CA PHE A 281 15.49 8.68 -8.17
C PHE A 281 13.99 8.35 -8.25
N ALA A 282 13.37 7.97 -7.14
CA ALA A 282 11.94 7.75 -7.05
C ALA A 282 11.14 9.02 -7.37
N LEU A 283 11.63 10.19 -6.93
CA LEU A 283 11.05 11.50 -7.24
C LEU A 283 11.09 11.81 -8.74
N VAL A 284 12.24 11.64 -9.40
CA VAL A 284 12.39 11.85 -10.84
C VAL A 284 11.49 10.88 -11.63
N ALA A 285 11.49 9.60 -11.25
CA ALA A 285 10.61 8.62 -11.88
C ALA A 285 9.12 8.96 -11.67
N CYS A 286 8.75 9.44 -10.48
CA CYS A 286 7.39 9.92 -10.18
C CYS A 286 7.02 11.12 -11.04
N ALA A 287 7.90 12.12 -11.17
CA ALA A 287 7.67 13.30 -12.01
C ALA A 287 7.44 12.92 -13.49
N LEU A 288 8.26 12.00 -14.03
CA LEU A 288 8.06 11.45 -15.39
C LEU A 288 6.71 10.72 -15.52
N GLY A 289 6.31 9.98 -14.50
CA GLY A 289 5.00 9.31 -14.49
C GLY A 289 3.83 10.28 -14.43
N VAL A 290 3.94 11.34 -13.62
CA VAL A 290 2.94 12.42 -13.56
C VAL A 290 2.87 13.13 -14.92
N TYR A 291 4.01 13.48 -15.53
CA TYR A 291 4.05 14.03 -16.88
C TYR A 291 3.34 13.12 -17.89
N PHE A 292 3.60 11.81 -17.84
CA PHE A 292 2.89 10.84 -18.71
C PHE A 292 1.37 10.87 -18.49
N TYR A 293 0.89 10.92 -17.24
CA TYR A 293 -0.54 10.98 -16.95
C TYR A 293 -1.17 12.31 -17.38
N LEU A 294 -0.47 13.43 -17.27
CA LEU A 294 -0.93 14.74 -17.73
C LEU A 294 -1.05 14.76 -19.26
N THR A 295 -0.07 14.27 -19.99
CA THR A 295 -0.10 14.19 -21.46
C THR A 295 -1.17 13.23 -21.97
N HIS A 296 -1.51 12.20 -21.19
CA HIS A 296 -2.55 11.22 -21.50
C HIS A 296 -3.80 11.37 -20.61
N TRP A 297 -4.19 12.63 -20.33
CA TRP A 297 -5.31 12.93 -19.44
C TRP A 297 -6.65 12.31 -19.88
N LYS A 298 -6.88 12.18 -21.18
CA LYS A 298 -8.10 11.56 -21.75
C LYS A 298 -8.25 10.07 -21.40
N ALA A 299 -7.15 9.39 -21.03
CA ALA A 299 -7.19 7.98 -20.64
C ALA A 299 -7.92 7.77 -19.31
N SER A 300 -8.79 6.77 -19.24
CA SER A 300 -9.58 6.47 -18.04
C SER A 300 -8.69 6.17 -16.83
N ARG A 301 -7.51 5.56 -17.03
CA ARG A 301 -6.51 5.29 -15.97
C ARG A 301 -5.97 6.59 -15.37
N SER A 302 -5.59 7.56 -16.21
CA SER A 302 -5.05 8.84 -15.73
C SER A 302 -6.06 9.58 -14.87
N ARG A 303 -7.30 9.67 -15.31
CA ARG A 303 -8.40 10.30 -14.56
C ARG A 303 -8.72 9.56 -13.26
N TYR A 304 -8.71 8.23 -13.29
CA TYR A 304 -8.95 7.42 -12.11
C TYR A 304 -7.87 7.64 -11.04
N LEU A 305 -6.59 7.55 -11.41
CA LEU A 305 -5.49 7.79 -10.47
C LEU A 305 -5.44 9.24 -9.96
N ALA A 306 -5.73 10.21 -10.82
CA ALA A 306 -5.83 11.61 -10.41
C ALA A 306 -6.97 11.83 -9.39
N GLY A 307 -8.12 11.19 -9.58
CA GLY A 307 -9.21 11.22 -8.60
C GLY A 307 -8.82 10.63 -7.25
N LEU A 308 -8.15 9.46 -7.25
CA LEU A 308 -7.63 8.86 -6.02
C LEU A 308 -6.58 9.75 -5.33
N ALA A 309 -5.67 10.34 -6.12
CA ALA A 309 -4.64 11.24 -5.60
C ALA A 309 -5.24 12.51 -4.99
N PHE A 310 -6.27 13.09 -5.63
CA PHE A 310 -6.99 14.23 -5.12
C PHE A 310 -7.71 13.93 -3.80
N ILE A 311 -8.47 12.83 -3.73
CA ILE A 311 -9.13 12.39 -2.50
C ILE A 311 -8.09 12.17 -1.39
N GLY A 312 -6.99 11.47 -1.69
CA GLY A 312 -5.92 11.22 -0.71
C GLY A 312 -5.25 12.51 -0.24
N PHE A 313 -4.97 13.44 -1.13
CA PHE A 313 -4.40 14.75 -0.78
C PHE A 313 -5.32 15.55 0.15
N VAL A 314 -6.62 15.57 -0.15
CA VAL A 314 -7.61 16.26 0.70
C VAL A 314 -7.66 15.63 2.09
N LEU A 315 -7.76 14.29 2.19
CA LEU A 315 -7.84 13.61 3.48
C LEU A 315 -6.59 13.81 4.35
N VAL A 316 -5.42 13.71 3.75
CA VAL A 316 -4.14 13.95 4.46
C VAL A 316 -4.02 15.41 4.87
N GLY A 317 -4.39 16.34 3.99
CA GLY A 317 -4.34 17.78 4.27
C GLY A 317 -5.33 18.25 5.34
N LEU A 318 -6.45 17.53 5.53
CA LEU A 318 -7.37 17.80 6.64
C LEU A 318 -6.80 17.44 8.02
N GLY A 319 -5.70 16.67 8.09
CA GLY A 319 -5.06 16.30 9.36
C GLY A 319 -5.88 15.31 10.19
N GLY A 320 -6.73 14.51 9.54
CA GLY A 320 -7.48 13.42 10.16
C GLY A 320 -6.63 12.17 10.39
N PRO A 321 -7.26 11.00 10.61
CA PRO A 321 -6.57 9.73 10.86
C PRO A 321 -5.75 9.24 9.65
N ALA A 322 -6.03 9.74 8.44
CA ALA A 322 -5.31 9.37 7.23
C ALA A 322 -3.95 10.07 7.17
N GLY A 323 -2.87 9.31 7.33
CA GLY A 323 -1.49 9.80 7.27
C GLY A 323 -0.91 9.85 5.85
N LEU A 324 0.34 10.33 5.73
CA LEU A 324 1.10 10.39 4.46
C LEU A 324 1.23 9.03 3.78
N SER A 325 1.17 7.94 4.54
CA SER A 325 1.20 6.55 4.04
C SER A 325 0.11 6.24 3.02
N LEU A 326 -0.99 7.00 3.04
CA LEU A 326 -2.08 6.91 2.06
C LEU A 326 -1.63 7.33 0.65
N LEU A 327 -0.78 8.36 0.53
CA LEU A 327 -0.33 8.89 -0.77
C LEU A 327 0.84 8.11 -1.37
N VAL A 328 1.67 7.50 -0.53
CA VAL A 328 2.91 6.83 -0.95
C VAL A 328 2.70 5.78 -2.05
N PRO A 329 1.74 4.85 -1.98
CA PRO A 329 1.51 3.89 -3.05
C PRO A 329 1.15 4.54 -4.39
N LEU A 330 0.39 5.65 -4.39
CA LEU A 330 0.02 6.37 -5.62
C LEU A 330 1.24 7.01 -6.27
N LEU A 331 2.13 7.58 -5.48
CA LEU A 331 3.39 8.16 -5.96
C LEU A 331 4.30 7.08 -6.56
N TYR A 332 4.41 5.91 -5.92
CA TYR A 332 5.16 4.79 -6.49
C TYR A 332 4.49 4.17 -7.72
N MET A 333 3.15 4.22 -7.85
CA MET A 333 2.46 3.86 -9.10
C MET A 333 2.80 4.85 -10.23
N ALA A 334 2.89 6.14 -9.92
CA ALA A 334 3.38 7.13 -10.86
C ALA A 334 4.85 6.87 -11.22
N ALA A 335 5.73 6.63 -10.23
CA ALA A 335 7.13 6.28 -10.47
C ALA A 335 7.30 5.03 -11.34
N ALA A 336 6.49 3.98 -11.11
CA ALA A 336 6.48 2.79 -11.96
C ALA A 336 6.09 3.09 -13.40
N THR A 337 5.15 4.04 -13.61
CA THR A 337 4.75 4.48 -14.94
C THR A 337 5.85 5.29 -15.62
N GLY A 338 6.51 6.19 -14.89
CA GLY A 338 7.66 6.95 -15.38
C GLY A 338 8.83 6.05 -15.78
N LEU A 339 9.12 5.05 -14.95
CA LEU A 339 10.13 4.03 -15.24
C LEU A 339 9.78 3.23 -16.51
N ALA A 340 8.52 2.84 -16.66
CA ALA A 340 8.03 2.14 -17.84
C ALA A 340 8.12 3.02 -19.11
N TYR A 341 7.79 4.30 -18.97
CA TYR A 341 7.88 5.28 -20.06
C TYR A 341 9.33 5.45 -20.50
N LEU A 342 10.24 5.71 -19.55
CA LEU A 342 11.68 5.87 -19.83
C LEU A 342 12.26 4.63 -20.53
N LEU A 343 11.97 3.44 -20.02
CA LEU A 343 12.45 2.19 -20.60
C LEU A 343 11.90 1.97 -22.01
N ARG A 344 10.62 2.25 -22.23
CA ARG A 344 9.96 2.09 -23.53
C ARG A 344 10.49 3.08 -24.55
N ASP A 345 10.65 4.33 -24.16
CA ASP A 345 11.10 5.40 -25.03
C ASP A 345 12.55 5.14 -25.47
N TRP A 346 13.43 4.78 -24.53
CA TRP A 346 14.80 4.37 -24.84
C TRP A 346 14.88 3.21 -25.84
N LEU A 347 14.08 2.16 -25.61
CA LEU A 347 14.06 1.00 -26.48
C LEU A 347 13.47 1.30 -27.87
N LYS A 348 12.63 2.32 -27.99
CA LYS A 348 12.11 2.83 -29.27
C LYS A 348 13.14 3.64 -30.05
N THR A 349 13.91 4.46 -29.35
CA THR A 349 14.95 5.31 -29.95
C THR A 349 16.09 4.48 -30.55
N PHE A 350 16.41 3.35 -29.92
CA PHE A 350 17.50 2.46 -30.36
C PHE A 350 16.99 1.05 -30.68
N PRO A 351 16.16 0.87 -31.73
CA PRO A 351 15.52 -0.42 -32.04
C PRO A 351 16.50 -1.52 -32.42
N ASN A 352 17.53 -1.16 -33.21
CA ASN A 352 18.47 -2.09 -33.82
C ASN A 352 19.88 -2.10 -33.19
N ASN A 353 20.16 -1.22 -32.24
CA ASN A 353 21.47 -1.16 -31.59
C ASN A 353 21.48 -1.91 -30.25
N PRO A 354 22.06 -3.13 -30.19
CA PRO A 354 22.08 -3.96 -28.98
C PRO A 354 22.91 -3.31 -27.85
N LEU A 355 23.99 -2.60 -28.17
CA LEU A 355 24.84 -1.92 -27.16
C LEU A 355 24.08 -0.77 -26.51
N ALA A 356 23.45 0.11 -27.28
CA ALA A 356 22.66 1.22 -26.73
C ALA A 356 21.48 0.72 -25.89
N ARG A 357 20.82 -0.38 -26.31
CA ARG A 357 19.74 -1.00 -25.55
C ARG A 357 20.20 -1.56 -24.21
N SER A 358 21.32 -2.29 -24.19
CA SER A 358 21.87 -2.85 -22.95
C SER A 358 22.39 -1.75 -22.03
N LEU A 359 23.01 -0.70 -22.55
CA LEU A 359 23.46 0.46 -21.77
C LEU A 359 22.30 1.16 -21.07
N GLY A 360 21.20 1.46 -21.78
CA GLY A 360 20.04 2.13 -21.15
C GLY A 360 19.36 1.25 -20.09
N ILE A 361 19.22 -0.06 -20.34
CA ILE A 361 18.72 -0.98 -19.32
C ILE A 361 19.67 -1.01 -18.13
N GLY A 362 20.98 -1.08 -18.37
CA GLY A 362 22.01 -1.09 -17.33
C GLY A 362 21.99 0.17 -16.46
N LEU A 363 21.85 1.36 -17.07
CA LEU A 363 21.72 2.63 -16.34
C LEU A 363 20.49 2.67 -15.45
N ILE A 364 19.35 2.23 -15.96
CA ILE A 364 18.09 2.17 -15.16
C ILE A 364 18.25 1.19 -14.00
N VAL A 365 18.80 0.00 -14.24
CA VAL A 365 19.05 -1.00 -13.19
C VAL A 365 20.03 -0.45 -12.14
N CYS A 366 21.10 0.21 -12.58
CA CYS A 366 22.08 0.86 -11.68
C CYS A 366 21.41 1.92 -10.81
N ALA A 367 20.61 2.82 -11.39
CA ALA A 367 19.91 3.87 -10.67
C ALA A 367 18.91 3.31 -9.66
N VAL A 368 18.12 2.29 -10.04
CA VAL A 368 17.24 1.57 -9.11
C VAL A 368 18.02 0.91 -7.99
N SER A 369 19.16 0.28 -8.29
CA SER A 369 20.01 -0.37 -7.28
C SER A 369 20.61 0.64 -6.29
N LEU A 370 21.02 1.80 -6.77
CA LEU A 370 21.51 2.89 -5.90
C LEU A 370 20.39 3.44 -5.00
N SER A 371 19.20 3.64 -5.54
CA SER A 371 18.00 4.00 -4.76
C SER A 371 17.72 2.96 -3.67
N CYS A 372 17.72 1.68 -4.02
CA CYS A 372 17.53 0.57 -3.07
C CYS A 372 18.60 0.56 -1.96
N LEU A 373 19.87 0.73 -2.32
CA LEU A 373 20.98 0.78 -1.36
C LEU A 373 20.88 2.00 -0.43
N TYR A 374 20.53 3.16 -0.98
CA TYR A 374 20.32 4.39 -0.20
C TYR A 374 19.23 4.19 0.86
N ASN A 375 18.06 3.73 0.45
CA ASN A 375 16.92 3.48 1.35
C ASN A 375 17.22 2.39 2.37
N TYR A 376 17.89 1.31 1.96
CA TYR A 376 18.34 0.25 2.86
C TYR A 376 19.26 0.79 3.96
N ARG A 377 20.28 1.58 3.58
CA ARG A 377 21.21 2.19 4.56
C ARG A 377 20.49 3.21 5.45
N ALA A 378 19.57 3.99 4.89
CA ALA A 378 18.78 4.95 5.66
C ALA A 378 17.96 4.26 6.75
N TYR A 379 17.27 3.14 6.41
CA TYR A 379 16.38 2.45 7.33
C TYR A 379 17.12 1.51 8.30
N PHE A 380 18.04 0.66 7.82
CA PHE A 380 18.66 -0.38 8.64
C PHE A 380 19.94 0.08 9.37
N ILE A 381 20.57 1.16 8.91
CA ILE A 381 21.82 1.63 9.50
C ILE A 381 21.63 3.02 10.15
N ALA A 382 21.19 4.04 9.39
CA ALA A 382 21.16 5.40 9.92
C ALA A 382 20.05 5.60 10.96
N TRP A 383 18.82 5.18 10.66
CA TRP A 383 17.67 5.40 11.52
C TRP A 383 17.80 4.78 12.92
N PRO A 384 18.19 3.50 13.11
CA PRO A 384 18.27 2.91 14.44
C PRO A 384 19.36 3.53 15.33
N HIS A 385 20.40 4.11 14.72
CA HIS A 385 21.50 4.75 15.45
C HIS A 385 21.24 6.22 15.78
N ALA A 386 20.18 6.81 15.25
CA ALA A 386 19.85 8.20 15.52
C ALA A 386 19.42 8.39 17.00
N ALA A 387 19.88 9.47 17.62
CA ALA A 387 19.55 9.79 19.01
C ALA A 387 18.03 9.86 19.25
N VAL A 388 17.30 10.48 18.32
CA VAL A 388 15.83 10.58 18.36
C VAL A 388 15.18 9.21 18.40
N THR A 389 15.62 8.27 17.57
CA THR A 389 15.07 6.89 17.55
C THR A 389 15.28 6.18 18.88
N LYS A 390 16.49 6.26 19.46
CA LYS A 390 16.81 5.63 20.74
C LYS A 390 15.99 6.17 21.91
N THR A 391 15.64 7.46 21.89
CA THR A 391 14.79 8.05 22.95
C THR A 391 13.33 7.65 22.85
N ILE A 392 12.83 7.38 21.64
CA ILE A 392 11.42 7.02 21.38
C ILE A 392 11.17 5.53 21.60
N PHE A 393 12.06 4.67 21.06
CA PHE A 393 11.92 3.21 21.08
C PHE A 393 12.63 2.59 22.29
N ARG A 394 12.21 2.96 23.50
CA ARG A 394 12.84 2.54 24.78
C ARG A 394 11.96 1.64 25.64
N TYR A 395 10.71 1.40 25.26
CA TYR A 395 9.78 0.62 26.06
C TYR A 395 9.93 -0.88 25.79
N HIS A 396 9.76 -1.67 26.83
CA HIS A 396 9.77 -3.13 26.76
C HIS A 396 8.42 -3.67 27.25
N LEU A 397 8.01 -4.82 26.71
CA LEU A 397 6.82 -5.56 27.16
C LEU A 397 7.13 -6.37 28.42
#